data_982fac8cc2abbb47128e2e08f6a709e0
#
_entry.id   982fac8cc2abbb47128e2e08f6a709e0
#
_cell.length_a   1.000
_cell.length_b   1.000
_cell.length_c   1.000
_cell.angle_alpha   90.00
_cell.angle_beta   90.00
_cell.angle_gamma   90.00
#
_symmetry.space_group_name_H-M   'P 1'
#
loop_
_entity.id
_entity.type
_entity.pdbx_description
1 polymer ?
#
loop_
_entity_poly.entity_id
_entity_poly.type
_entity_poly.pdbx_seq_one_letter_code
_entity_poly.pdbx_strand_id
1 'polypeptide(L)'
;MNTQIRLSLIAIGCIALVTASCSHKKSGASDEAPVIDVAAVTVDSVTVHRSFPAYLTANRSVDLVARVNSTLTSRQYKEGDFVKEGTVLFTFDPTQYAEAVSRARAALDDAEASYRYAADHYAAVEKALESDAVSRMEVLQAKSAKEAAEASIASARAQLKTAETTLSYCTVRAPFDGHVSMSEYSAGAYLAGEGAPIKLCTIYDDAVVLVNFSIDNTEFAKLKAKADSSGIVALLHRIPVIFDNPTQYDYTADIYYMSPVIDKSTGAMLMQAEIDNSRGELRAGMYSSVAMPVEHLDSAILVRDASIATDQLGKYLYVVNDSDRVVYTPVKTGETVADTMRIITSGLKRGDRYVTSALLKVRDGMTVNPRTVK
;
A
#
# COMPACT_ATOMS: atom_id res chain seq x y z
N MET A 1 -74.41 65.86 32.80
CA MET A 1 -75.32 64.93 32.05
C MET A 1 -74.94 64.77 30.59
N ASN A 2 -73.59 64.82 30.25
CA ASN A 2 -73.12 64.71 28.84
C ASN A 2 -71.94 63.79 28.59
N THR A 3 -71.51 63.00 29.59
CA THR A 3 -70.35 62.07 29.42
C THR A 3 -70.81 60.62 29.27
N GLN A 4 -72.02 60.28 29.75
CA GLN A 4 -72.55 58.88 29.62
C GLN A 4 -73.12 58.58 28.25
N ILE A 5 -73.59 59.59 27.51
CA ILE A 5 -74.16 59.35 26.16
C ILE A 5 -73.10 59.21 25.08
N ARG A 6 -71.93 59.79 25.31
CA ARG A 6 -70.77 59.63 24.32
C ARG A 6 -70.07 58.26 24.41
N LEU A 7 -70.04 57.61 25.55
CA LEU A 7 -69.49 56.31 25.71
C LEU A 7 -70.38 55.20 25.11
N SER A 8 -71.71 55.38 25.16
CA SER A 8 -72.65 54.39 24.59
C SER A 8 -72.64 54.37 23.05
N LEU A 9 -72.40 55.52 22.39
CA LEU A 9 -72.34 55.58 20.95
C LEU A 9 -71.01 55.05 20.37
N ILE A 10 -69.91 55.10 21.10
CA ILE A 10 -68.62 54.53 20.70
C ILE A 10 -68.66 53.00 20.86
N ALA A 11 -69.35 52.45 21.88
CA ALA A 11 -69.50 51.00 22.07
C ALA A 11 -70.35 50.33 20.99
N ILE A 12 -71.41 50.98 20.46
CA ILE A 12 -72.22 50.46 19.38
C ILE A 12 -71.52 50.54 18.01
N GLY A 13 -70.65 51.51 17.79
CA GLY A 13 -69.83 51.63 16.57
C GLY A 13 -68.74 50.57 16.45
N CYS A 14 -68.14 50.12 17.55
CA CYS A 14 -67.14 49.04 17.59
C CYS A 14 -67.74 47.65 17.41
N ILE A 15 -68.99 47.40 17.77
CA ILE A 15 -69.60 46.07 17.58
C ILE A 15 -70.03 45.86 16.12
N ALA A 16 -70.35 46.93 15.37
CA ALA A 16 -70.73 46.85 13.95
C ALA A 16 -69.50 46.59 12.99
N LEU A 17 -68.27 46.86 13.44
CA LEU A 17 -67.06 46.61 12.63
C LEU A 17 -66.47 45.19 12.76
N VAL A 18 -66.92 44.37 13.70
CA VAL A 18 -66.38 42.99 13.94
C VAL A 18 -67.16 41.91 13.16
N THR A 19 -68.29 42.24 12.56
CA THR A 19 -69.08 41.26 11.80
C THR A 19 -68.83 41.25 10.28
N ALA A 20 -67.92 42.05 9.75
CA ALA A 20 -67.63 42.13 8.31
C ALA A 20 -66.33 41.40 7.90
N SER A 21 -65.67 40.68 8.79
CA SER A 21 -64.34 40.03 8.49
C SER A 21 -64.37 38.49 8.59
N CYS A 22 -65.34 37.85 7.99
CA CYS A 22 -65.33 36.39 7.77
C CYS A 22 -65.94 36.04 6.39
N SER A 23 -65.38 36.66 5.35
CA SER A 23 -65.47 36.05 4.04
C SER A 23 -64.13 35.30 3.79
N HIS A 24 -64.01 34.13 4.36
CA HIS A 24 -62.95 33.19 4.04
C HIS A 24 -63.20 32.77 2.57
N LYS A 25 -62.53 33.50 1.66
CA LYS A 25 -62.35 33.01 0.28
C LYS A 25 -61.64 31.67 0.37
N LYS A 26 -62.35 30.58 0.26
CA LYS A 26 -61.77 29.28 -0.04
C LYS A 26 -60.98 29.54 -1.32
N SER A 27 -59.65 29.69 -1.18
CA SER A 27 -58.78 29.53 -2.32
C SER A 27 -59.03 28.11 -2.78
N GLY A 28 -59.64 27.96 -3.93
CA GLY A 28 -59.75 26.69 -4.61
C GLY A 28 -58.36 26.13 -4.72
N ALA A 29 -58.04 25.11 -3.91
CA ALA A 29 -56.94 24.25 -4.21
C ALA A 29 -57.24 23.76 -5.67
N SER A 30 -56.43 24.15 -6.60
CA SER A 30 -56.45 23.54 -7.92
C SER A 30 -56.31 22.04 -7.70
N ASP A 31 -57.28 21.28 -8.16
CA ASP A 31 -57.34 19.82 -8.07
C ASP A 31 -56.30 19.17 -9.02
N GLU A 32 -55.30 19.96 -9.42
CA GLU A 32 -54.19 19.48 -10.20
C GLU A 32 -53.20 18.79 -9.29
N ALA A 33 -53.00 17.52 -9.53
CA ALA A 33 -52.01 16.69 -8.86
C ALA A 33 -50.60 17.37 -8.99
N PRO A 34 -49.86 17.57 -7.85
CA PRO A 34 -48.59 18.21 -7.90
C PRO A 34 -47.60 17.49 -8.83
N VAL A 35 -46.86 18.26 -9.59
CA VAL A 35 -45.80 17.71 -10.45
C VAL A 35 -44.60 17.33 -9.56
N ILE A 36 -44.24 16.06 -9.65
CA ILE A 36 -43.11 15.49 -8.83
C ILE A 36 -42.13 14.79 -9.78
N ASP A 37 -40.86 15.06 -9.55
CA ASP A 37 -39.78 14.40 -10.30
C ASP A 37 -39.63 12.95 -9.85
N VAL A 38 -39.68 12.06 -10.81
CA VAL A 38 -39.51 10.62 -10.60
C VAL A 38 -38.43 10.07 -11.53
N ALA A 39 -37.71 9.05 -11.04
CA ALA A 39 -36.76 8.27 -11.83
C ALA A 39 -37.20 6.80 -11.88
N ALA A 40 -36.91 6.13 -12.94
CA ALA A 40 -37.05 4.69 -13.03
C ALA A 40 -35.86 4.04 -12.28
N VAL A 41 -36.13 2.92 -11.65
CA VAL A 41 -35.10 2.07 -11.05
C VAL A 41 -34.15 1.61 -12.15
N THR A 42 -32.86 1.82 -11.95
CA THR A 42 -31.81 1.31 -12.84
C THR A 42 -31.42 -0.10 -12.39
N VAL A 43 -31.33 -1.02 -13.34
CA VAL A 43 -30.80 -2.37 -13.08
C VAL A 43 -29.55 -2.53 -13.89
N ASP A 44 -28.43 -2.74 -13.21
CA ASP A 44 -27.11 -2.86 -13.84
C ASP A 44 -26.26 -3.90 -13.14
N SER A 45 -25.22 -4.36 -13.84
CA SER A 45 -24.18 -5.20 -13.28
C SER A 45 -23.20 -4.35 -12.50
N VAL A 46 -23.01 -4.66 -11.23
CA VAL A 46 -22.20 -3.86 -10.32
C VAL A 46 -21.23 -4.72 -9.53
N THR A 47 -19.98 -4.30 -9.50
CA THR A 47 -19.00 -4.85 -8.57
C THR A 47 -18.92 -3.95 -7.33
N VAL A 48 -19.22 -4.52 -6.19
CA VAL A 48 -19.11 -3.83 -4.89
C VAL A 48 -17.66 -3.87 -4.44
N HIS A 49 -17.09 -2.70 -4.19
CA HIS A 49 -15.74 -2.56 -3.67
C HIS A 49 -15.78 -2.16 -2.20
N ARG A 50 -14.86 -2.72 -1.43
CA ARG A 50 -14.61 -2.29 -0.05
C ARG A 50 -13.22 -1.69 0.03
N SER A 51 -13.14 -0.52 0.65
CA SER A 51 -11.88 0.20 0.84
C SER A 51 -11.16 -0.31 2.08
N PHE A 52 -9.87 -0.66 1.91
CA PHE A 52 -8.97 -1.04 2.99
C PHE A 52 -7.83 -0.03 3.06
N PRO A 53 -7.56 0.55 4.24
CA PRO A 53 -6.44 1.45 4.41
C PRO A 53 -5.13 0.71 4.13
N ALA A 54 -4.25 1.38 3.41
CA ALA A 54 -2.99 0.83 2.94
C ALA A 54 -1.86 1.84 3.04
N TYR A 55 -0.63 1.35 3.03
CA TYR A 55 0.57 2.16 2.95
C TYR A 55 1.57 1.55 1.97
N LEU A 56 2.34 2.41 1.33
CA LEU A 56 3.32 2.01 0.35
C LEU A 56 4.67 1.74 0.99
N THR A 57 5.34 0.69 0.50
CA THR A 57 6.76 0.42 0.79
C THR A 57 7.53 0.23 -0.51
N ALA A 58 8.81 0.49 -0.50
CA ALA A 58 9.65 0.13 -1.64
C ALA A 58 9.69 -1.39 -1.80
N ASN A 59 9.88 -1.87 -3.02
CA ASN A 59 10.08 -3.29 -3.31
C ASN A 59 11.23 -3.88 -2.49
N ARG A 60 12.36 -3.16 -2.46
CA ARG A 60 13.53 -3.50 -1.64
C ARG A 60 14.08 -2.23 -1.00
N SER A 61 14.54 -2.34 0.24
CA SER A 61 15.31 -1.29 0.89
C SER A 61 16.47 -1.92 1.65
N VAL A 62 17.66 -1.34 1.53
CA VAL A 62 18.86 -1.82 2.21
C VAL A 62 19.61 -0.65 2.83
N ASP A 63 19.93 -0.80 4.12
CA ASP A 63 20.80 0.13 4.82
C ASP A 63 22.25 -0.15 4.43
N LEU A 64 22.89 0.80 3.78
CA LEU A 64 24.31 0.75 3.48
C LEU A 64 25.10 1.17 4.73
N VAL A 65 26.06 0.36 5.12
CA VAL A 65 26.77 0.51 6.39
C VAL A 65 28.29 0.56 6.18
N ALA A 66 28.97 1.36 7.00
CA ALA A 66 30.42 1.27 7.16
C ALA A 66 30.75 0.03 8.00
N ARG A 67 31.74 -0.75 7.54
CA ARG A 67 32.23 -1.99 8.16
C ARG A 67 33.69 -1.92 8.57
N VAL A 68 34.31 -0.76 8.41
CA VAL A 68 35.73 -0.52 8.67
C VAL A 68 35.90 0.68 9.59
N ASN A 69 37.01 0.73 10.31
CA ASN A 69 37.41 1.86 11.12
C ASN A 69 38.29 2.79 10.29
N SER A 70 37.68 3.77 9.64
CA SER A 70 38.40 4.65 8.73
C SER A 70 37.73 6.01 8.54
N THR A 71 38.45 6.94 7.94
CA THR A 71 37.93 8.25 7.57
C THR A 71 37.23 8.16 6.21
N LEU A 72 36.01 8.71 6.14
CA LEU A 72 35.26 8.85 4.90
C LEU A 72 35.96 9.87 4.00
N THR A 73 36.53 9.42 2.89
CA THR A 73 37.26 10.27 1.96
C THR A 73 36.35 11.02 1.01
N SER A 74 35.34 10.34 0.47
CA SER A 74 34.41 10.96 -0.47
C SER A 74 33.04 10.29 -0.46
N ARG A 75 32.01 11.09 -0.81
CA ARG A 75 30.67 10.67 -1.17
C ARG A 75 30.47 11.05 -2.65
N GLN A 76 30.14 10.07 -3.50
CA GLN A 76 30.12 10.21 -4.96
C GLN A 76 28.70 10.29 -5.54
N TYR A 77 27.69 10.63 -4.75
CA TYR A 77 26.31 10.82 -5.18
C TYR A 77 25.71 12.06 -4.51
N LYS A 78 24.65 12.59 -5.08
CA LYS A 78 23.78 13.58 -4.43
C LYS A 78 22.60 12.89 -3.77
N GLU A 79 22.15 13.43 -2.67
CA GLU A 79 21.01 12.93 -1.92
C GLU A 79 19.75 12.93 -2.79
N GLY A 80 19.07 11.79 -2.84
CA GLY A 80 17.90 11.58 -3.70
C GLY A 80 18.22 11.14 -5.14
N ASP A 81 19.49 11.03 -5.53
CA ASP A 81 19.85 10.56 -6.87
C ASP A 81 19.45 9.10 -7.08
N PHE A 82 19.06 8.80 -8.33
CA PHE A 82 18.95 7.42 -8.81
C PHE A 82 20.36 6.92 -9.19
N VAL A 83 20.73 5.76 -8.68
CA VAL A 83 22.02 5.12 -8.95
C VAL A 83 21.83 3.71 -9.49
N LYS A 84 22.77 3.26 -10.30
CA LYS A 84 22.80 1.89 -10.83
C LYS A 84 23.58 0.97 -9.90
N GLU A 85 23.25 -0.32 -9.94
CA GLU A 85 24.01 -1.38 -9.28
C GLU A 85 25.50 -1.25 -9.54
N GLY A 86 26.32 -1.47 -8.52
CA GLY A 86 27.78 -1.37 -8.58
C GLY A 86 28.35 0.05 -8.53
N THR A 87 27.51 1.12 -8.66
CA THR A 87 27.99 2.52 -8.54
C THR A 87 28.62 2.75 -7.18
N VAL A 88 29.80 3.37 -7.16
CA VAL A 88 30.50 3.73 -5.91
C VAL A 88 29.76 4.89 -5.26
N LEU A 89 29.35 4.71 -4.01
CA LEU A 89 28.64 5.72 -3.24
C LEU A 89 29.53 6.38 -2.19
N PHE A 90 30.34 5.57 -1.48
CA PHE A 90 31.26 6.07 -0.47
C PHE A 90 32.64 5.44 -0.65
N THR A 91 33.65 6.22 -0.37
CA THR A 91 35.05 5.76 -0.35
C THR A 91 35.67 6.15 0.97
N PHE A 92 36.27 5.18 1.65
CA PHE A 92 37.03 5.35 2.87
C PHE A 92 38.53 5.33 2.59
N ASP A 93 39.36 5.89 3.49
CA ASP A 93 40.79 5.81 3.38
C ASP A 93 41.26 4.33 3.46
N PRO A 94 41.83 3.76 2.38
CA PRO A 94 42.16 2.35 2.34
C PRO A 94 43.58 2.06 2.88
N THR A 95 44.37 3.08 3.29
CA THR A 95 45.81 2.97 3.51
C THR A 95 46.19 1.81 4.43
N GLN A 96 45.62 1.75 5.65
CA GLN A 96 45.93 0.68 6.60
C GLN A 96 45.52 -0.71 6.12
N TYR A 97 44.44 -0.82 5.36
CA TYR A 97 43.92 -2.08 4.82
C TYR A 97 44.73 -2.54 3.60
N ALA A 98 45.18 -1.62 2.76
CA ALA A 98 46.06 -1.93 1.65
C ALA A 98 47.44 -2.43 2.13
N GLU A 99 47.97 -1.84 3.20
CA GLU A 99 49.18 -2.35 3.85
C GLU A 99 48.97 -3.75 4.48
N ALA A 100 47.81 -4.03 5.05
CA ALA A 100 47.48 -5.37 5.56
C ALA A 100 47.46 -6.42 4.42
N VAL A 101 46.89 -6.08 3.28
CA VAL A 101 46.92 -6.93 2.08
C VAL A 101 48.37 -7.15 1.61
N SER A 102 49.21 -6.10 1.56
CA SER A 102 50.61 -6.21 1.18
C SER A 102 51.38 -7.15 2.12
N ARG A 103 51.20 -7.03 3.44
CA ARG A 103 51.81 -7.94 4.43
C ARG A 103 51.36 -9.39 4.25
N ALA A 104 50.06 -9.61 4.06
CA ALA A 104 49.49 -10.96 3.87
C ALA A 104 50.00 -11.59 2.55
N ARG A 105 50.18 -10.78 1.49
CA ARG A 105 50.74 -11.24 0.24
C ARG A 105 52.20 -11.67 0.40
N ALA A 106 53.03 -10.87 1.06
CA ALA A 106 54.41 -11.23 1.35
C ALA A 106 54.52 -12.53 2.17
N ALA A 107 53.61 -12.75 3.15
CA ALA A 107 53.57 -14.00 3.91
C ALA A 107 53.18 -15.20 3.03
N LEU A 108 52.32 -15.04 2.04
CA LEU A 108 52.01 -16.10 1.08
C LEU A 108 53.21 -16.40 0.19
N ASP A 109 53.90 -15.38 -0.31
CA ASP A 109 55.11 -15.54 -1.14
C ASP A 109 56.21 -16.32 -0.38
N ASP A 110 56.42 -16.04 0.92
CA ASP A 110 57.33 -16.75 1.82
C ASP A 110 56.94 -18.23 2.01
N ALA A 111 55.63 -18.48 2.28
CA ALA A 111 55.10 -19.85 2.40
C ALA A 111 55.28 -20.64 1.10
N GLU A 112 55.07 -20.03 -0.04
CA GLU A 112 55.28 -20.67 -1.37
C GLU A 112 56.75 -20.97 -1.64
N ALA A 113 57.68 -20.07 -1.23
CA ALA A 113 59.11 -20.32 -1.32
C ALA A 113 59.54 -21.50 -0.42
N SER A 114 59.04 -21.54 0.80
CA SER A 114 59.28 -22.63 1.75
C SER A 114 58.75 -23.97 1.22
N TYR A 115 57.57 -24.00 0.62
CA TYR A 115 57.01 -25.20 0.00
C TYR A 115 57.87 -25.66 -1.18
N ARG A 116 58.31 -24.78 -2.05
CA ARG A 116 59.20 -25.14 -3.17
C ARG A 116 60.46 -25.83 -2.68
N TYR A 117 61.10 -25.25 -1.65
CA TYR A 117 62.25 -25.90 -1.02
C TYR A 117 61.97 -27.28 -0.44
N ALA A 118 60.87 -27.40 0.31
CA ALA A 118 60.49 -28.67 0.93
C ALA A 118 60.08 -29.73 -0.12
N ALA A 119 59.42 -29.32 -1.20
CA ALA A 119 59.05 -30.19 -2.33
C ALA A 119 60.25 -30.69 -3.08
N ASP A 120 61.25 -29.80 -3.40
CA ASP A 120 62.49 -30.17 -4.07
C ASP A 120 63.33 -31.11 -3.18
N HIS A 121 63.41 -30.83 -1.88
CA HIS A 121 64.10 -31.66 -0.91
C HIS A 121 63.45 -33.04 -0.81
N TYR A 122 62.12 -33.15 -0.72
CA TYR A 122 61.40 -34.43 -0.71
C TYR A 122 61.70 -35.24 -1.98
N ALA A 123 61.62 -34.62 -3.16
CA ALA A 123 61.91 -35.28 -4.42
C ALA A 123 63.33 -35.79 -4.53
N ALA A 124 64.32 -35.05 -3.99
CA ALA A 124 65.74 -35.46 -3.96
C ALA A 124 65.96 -36.67 -3.00
N VAL A 125 65.37 -36.62 -1.80
CA VAL A 125 65.48 -37.75 -0.80
C VAL A 125 64.69 -38.96 -1.30
N GLU A 126 63.55 -38.84 -1.93
CA GLU A 126 62.78 -39.92 -2.49
C GLU A 126 63.58 -40.65 -3.59
N LYS A 127 64.27 -39.89 -4.45
CA LYS A 127 65.16 -40.46 -5.50
C LYS A 127 66.40 -41.15 -4.86
N ALA A 128 66.96 -40.61 -3.80
CA ALA A 128 68.10 -41.21 -3.12
C ALA A 128 67.75 -42.53 -2.41
N LEU A 129 66.47 -42.72 -2.01
CA LEU A 129 66.01 -44.02 -1.45
C LEU A 129 66.06 -45.13 -2.50
N GLU A 130 65.88 -44.85 -3.80
CA GLU A 130 65.97 -45.86 -4.87
C GLU A 130 67.36 -46.48 -4.94
N SER A 131 68.43 -45.78 -4.47
CA SER A 131 69.79 -46.24 -4.41
C SER A 131 70.24 -46.66 -2.99
N ASP A 132 69.34 -46.87 -2.05
CA ASP A 132 69.59 -47.20 -0.64
C ASP A 132 70.53 -46.19 0.06
N ALA A 133 70.63 -44.97 -0.42
CA ALA A 133 71.55 -43.93 0.11
C ALA A 133 70.97 -43.22 1.34
N VAL A 134 69.68 -43.36 1.61
CA VAL A 134 68.94 -42.70 2.74
C VAL A 134 67.97 -43.66 3.40
N SER A 135 67.60 -43.38 4.61
CA SER A 135 66.64 -44.19 5.36
C SER A 135 65.18 -43.85 5.00
N ARG A 136 64.26 -44.84 5.18
CA ARG A 136 62.82 -44.63 5.01
C ARG A 136 62.25 -43.55 5.98
N MET A 137 62.87 -43.41 7.14
CA MET A 137 62.51 -42.36 8.15
C MET A 137 62.83 -40.99 7.62
N GLU A 138 63.93 -40.81 6.91
CA GLU A 138 64.31 -39.55 6.29
C GLU A 138 63.36 -39.10 5.17
N VAL A 139 62.93 -40.06 4.33
CA VAL A 139 61.86 -39.81 3.33
C VAL A 139 60.53 -39.41 3.97
N LEU A 140 60.12 -40.10 5.06
CA LEU A 140 58.89 -39.78 5.79
C LEU A 140 58.99 -38.36 6.42
N GLN A 141 60.15 -37.98 6.97
CA GLN A 141 60.39 -36.67 7.51
C GLN A 141 60.32 -35.57 6.46
N ALA A 142 60.96 -35.78 5.27
CA ALA A 142 60.89 -34.85 4.14
C ALA A 142 59.45 -34.70 3.59
N LYS A 143 58.71 -35.80 3.53
CA LYS A 143 57.30 -35.80 3.16
C LYS A 143 56.43 -35.00 4.13
N SER A 144 56.61 -35.22 5.44
CA SER A 144 55.89 -34.44 6.45
C SER A 144 56.23 -32.96 6.41
N ALA A 145 57.49 -32.60 6.15
CA ALA A 145 57.90 -31.22 5.97
C ALA A 145 57.24 -30.56 4.75
N LYS A 146 57.13 -31.29 3.62
CA LYS A 146 56.41 -30.79 2.43
C LYS A 146 54.93 -30.57 2.74
N GLU A 147 54.26 -31.57 3.39
CA GLU A 147 52.84 -31.48 3.74
C GLU A 147 52.61 -30.32 4.74
N ALA A 148 53.51 -30.07 5.68
CA ALA A 148 53.43 -28.94 6.61
C ALA A 148 53.58 -27.59 5.86
N ALA A 149 54.48 -27.49 4.89
CA ALA A 149 54.69 -26.30 4.07
C ALA A 149 53.46 -26.05 3.17
N GLU A 150 52.83 -27.12 2.65
CA GLU A 150 51.59 -27.00 1.87
C GLU A 150 50.41 -26.46 2.73
N ALA A 151 50.28 -26.94 3.97
CA ALA A 151 49.31 -26.41 4.92
C ALA A 151 49.59 -24.93 5.27
N SER A 152 50.84 -24.52 5.32
CA SER A 152 51.24 -23.10 5.53
C SER A 152 50.76 -22.21 4.38
N ILE A 153 50.90 -22.63 3.11
CA ILE A 153 50.37 -21.93 1.95
C ILE A 153 48.83 -21.74 2.09
N ALA A 154 48.09 -22.80 2.47
CA ALA A 154 46.66 -22.72 2.63
C ALA A 154 46.27 -21.69 3.71
N SER A 155 47.02 -21.65 4.81
CA SER A 155 46.80 -20.67 5.91
C SER A 155 47.11 -19.24 5.44
N ALA A 156 48.26 -19.02 4.79
CA ALA A 156 48.63 -17.67 4.28
C ALA A 156 47.68 -17.14 3.22
N ARG A 157 47.16 -18.03 2.34
CA ARG A 157 46.18 -17.71 1.32
C ARG A 157 44.84 -17.32 1.93
N ALA A 158 44.42 -17.98 3.00
CA ALA A 158 43.20 -17.61 3.76
C ALA A 158 43.35 -16.22 4.42
N GLN A 159 44.53 -15.92 4.98
CA GLN A 159 44.85 -14.61 5.57
C GLN A 159 44.80 -13.50 4.52
N LEU A 160 45.42 -13.73 3.36
CA LEU A 160 45.36 -12.77 2.24
C LEU A 160 43.93 -12.50 1.79
N LYS A 161 43.11 -13.55 1.64
CA LYS A 161 41.69 -13.41 1.29
C LYS A 161 40.90 -12.59 2.30
N THR A 162 41.17 -12.77 3.60
CA THR A 162 40.55 -11.98 4.67
C THR A 162 40.96 -10.51 4.55
N ALA A 163 42.24 -10.21 4.35
CA ALA A 163 42.73 -8.84 4.19
C ALA A 163 42.13 -8.15 2.95
N GLU A 164 42.05 -8.85 1.81
CA GLU A 164 41.44 -8.34 0.58
C GLU A 164 39.93 -8.05 0.79
N THR A 165 39.24 -8.94 1.49
CA THR A 165 37.80 -8.76 1.81
C THR A 165 37.62 -7.50 2.67
N THR A 166 38.46 -7.31 3.69
CA THR A 166 38.38 -6.12 4.55
C THR A 166 38.69 -4.84 3.77
N LEU A 167 39.71 -4.87 2.90
CA LEU A 167 40.01 -3.74 2.01
C LEU A 167 38.81 -3.40 1.10
N SER A 168 38.11 -4.40 0.61
CA SER A 168 36.92 -4.17 -0.25
C SER A 168 35.84 -3.36 0.45
N TYR A 169 35.72 -3.42 1.76
CA TYR A 169 34.76 -2.64 2.56
C TYR A 169 35.09 -1.14 2.62
N CYS A 170 36.29 -0.74 2.21
CA CYS A 170 36.64 0.69 2.08
C CYS A 170 35.89 1.36 0.91
N THR A 171 35.24 0.58 0.04
CA THR A 171 34.44 1.10 -1.07
C THR A 171 33.03 0.55 -0.97
N VAL A 172 32.07 1.41 -0.63
CA VAL A 172 30.65 1.04 -0.52
C VAL A 172 29.97 1.31 -1.87
N ARG A 173 29.36 0.27 -2.42
CA ARG A 173 28.67 0.31 -3.71
C ARG A 173 27.17 0.05 -3.55
N ALA A 174 26.39 0.54 -4.52
CA ALA A 174 24.97 0.24 -4.65
C ALA A 174 24.76 -1.27 -4.91
N PRO A 175 23.96 -1.98 -4.12
CA PRO A 175 23.70 -3.42 -4.30
C PRO A 175 22.65 -3.71 -5.38
N PHE A 176 21.89 -2.71 -5.83
CA PHE A 176 20.90 -2.75 -6.90
C PHE A 176 20.59 -1.33 -7.38
N ASP A 177 19.84 -1.21 -8.46
CA ASP A 177 19.36 0.06 -9.01
C ASP A 177 18.33 0.69 -8.06
N GLY A 178 18.44 2.00 -7.78
CA GLY A 178 17.48 2.65 -6.88
C GLY A 178 17.86 4.06 -6.48
N HIS A 179 16.98 4.70 -5.69
CA HIS A 179 17.21 6.03 -5.13
C HIS A 179 17.92 5.94 -3.78
N VAL A 180 18.90 6.80 -3.58
CA VAL A 180 19.72 6.83 -2.35
C VAL A 180 19.24 7.95 -1.44
N SER A 181 19.01 7.62 -0.16
CA SER A 181 18.61 8.61 0.85
C SER A 181 19.75 9.55 1.23
N MET A 182 19.41 10.56 2.02
CA MET A 182 20.38 11.44 2.67
C MET A 182 21.32 10.62 3.57
N SER A 183 22.58 11.04 3.64
CA SER A 183 23.58 10.54 4.59
C SER A 183 23.84 11.59 5.67
N GLU A 184 23.94 11.12 6.91
CA GLU A 184 24.29 11.97 8.06
C GLU A 184 25.80 12.31 8.11
N TYR A 185 26.63 11.62 7.28
CA TYR A 185 28.08 11.75 7.31
C TYR A 185 28.62 12.45 6.07
N SER A 186 29.56 13.36 6.31
CA SER A 186 30.27 14.10 5.26
C SER A 186 31.71 13.61 5.14
N ALA A 187 32.35 13.89 3.98
CA ALA A 187 33.77 13.63 3.81
C ALA A 187 34.60 14.27 4.95
N GLY A 188 35.57 13.55 5.47
CA GLY A 188 36.37 13.90 6.65
C GLY A 188 35.88 13.26 7.96
N ALA A 189 34.68 12.68 8.02
CA ALA A 189 34.18 12.00 9.21
C ALA A 189 34.95 10.68 9.44
N TYR A 190 35.41 10.47 10.67
CA TYR A 190 35.95 9.16 11.07
C TYR A 190 34.84 8.27 11.59
N LEU A 191 34.71 7.07 11.03
CA LEU A 191 33.69 6.10 11.38
C LEU A 191 34.34 4.82 11.94
N ALA A 192 33.87 4.37 13.07
CA ALA A 192 34.33 3.13 13.73
C ALA A 192 33.32 2.00 13.48
N GLY A 193 33.25 1.52 12.23
CA GLY A 193 32.26 0.53 11.78
C GLY A 193 32.65 -0.93 12.01
N GLU A 194 33.87 -1.21 12.47
CA GLU A 194 34.32 -2.56 12.81
C GLU A 194 33.69 -3.01 14.14
N GLY A 195 32.97 -4.15 14.11
CA GLY A 195 32.27 -4.68 15.30
C GLY A 195 30.85 -4.11 15.50
N ALA A 196 30.57 -2.87 15.12
CA ALA A 196 29.25 -2.25 15.16
C ALA A 196 29.02 -1.46 13.86
N PRO A 197 28.41 -2.05 12.83
CA PRO A 197 28.18 -1.39 11.55
C PRO A 197 27.43 -0.07 11.70
N ILE A 198 27.94 1.00 11.12
CA ILE A 198 27.35 2.35 11.17
C ILE A 198 26.57 2.59 9.87
N LYS A 199 25.29 2.90 10.00
CA LYS A 199 24.43 3.23 8.87
C LYS A 199 24.91 4.52 8.19
N LEU A 200 25.15 4.46 6.87
CA LEU A 200 25.55 5.60 6.05
C LEU A 200 24.36 6.25 5.35
N CYS A 201 23.54 5.45 4.71
CA CYS A 201 22.32 5.84 4.01
C CYS A 201 21.46 4.60 3.74
N THR A 202 20.27 4.79 3.19
CA THR A 202 19.42 3.70 2.70
C THR A 202 19.27 3.82 1.18
N ILE A 203 19.34 2.72 0.48
CA ILE A 203 18.98 2.65 -0.95
C ILE A 203 17.60 1.98 -1.07
N TYR A 204 16.75 2.55 -1.93
CA TYR A 204 15.37 2.09 -2.17
C TYR A 204 15.22 1.70 -3.64
N ASP A 205 14.77 0.48 -3.89
CA ASP A 205 14.28 0.05 -5.19
C ASP A 205 12.79 0.43 -5.26
N ASP A 206 12.49 1.53 -5.92
CA ASP A 206 11.16 2.11 -6.04
C ASP A 206 10.59 2.07 -7.46
N ALA A 207 11.21 1.29 -8.36
CA ALA A 207 10.66 1.01 -9.69
C ALA A 207 9.31 0.26 -9.62
N VAL A 208 9.17 -0.60 -8.62
CA VAL A 208 7.93 -1.23 -8.19
C VAL A 208 7.68 -0.85 -6.74
N VAL A 209 6.46 -0.51 -6.39
CA VAL A 209 6.06 -0.17 -5.01
C VAL A 209 5.09 -1.21 -4.51
N LEU A 210 5.26 -1.60 -3.26
CA LEU A 210 4.38 -2.56 -2.60
C LEU A 210 3.33 -1.84 -1.78
N VAL A 211 2.06 -2.16 -2.03
CA VAL A 211 0.92 -1.70 -1.24
C VAL A 211 0.63 -2.72 -0.17
N ASN A 212 0.78 -2.33 1.08
CA ASN A 212 0.53 -3.17 2.24
C ASN A 212 -0.80 -2.79 2.86
N PHE A 213 -1.70 -3.74 2.99
CA PHE A 213 -2.99 -3.57 3.65
C PHE A 213 -3.38 -4.83 4.41
N SER A 214 -4.33 -4.70 5.33
CA SER A 214 -4.78 -5.82 6.15
C SER A 214 -6.26 -6.06 5.97
N ILE A 215 -6.63 -7.34 5.88
CA ILE A 215 -8.01 -7.80 5.79
C ILE A 215 -8.34 -8.59 7.05
N ASP A 216 -9.49 -8.32 7.66
CA ASP A 216 -9.95 -9.12 8.79
C ASP A 216 -10.34 -10.55 8.37
N ASN A 217 -10.26 -11.48 9.32
CA ASN A 217 -10.51 -12.89 9.06
C ASN A 217 -11.93 -13.17 8.53
N THR A 218 -12.93 -12.36 8.93
CA THR A 218 -14.31 -12.53 8.48
C THR A 218 -14.46 -12.17 7.01
N GLU A 219 -13.87 -11.07 6.60
CA GLU A 219 -13.88 -10.62 5.20
C GLU A 219 -13.06 -11.56 4.32
N PHE A 220 -11.91 -12.03 4.81
CA PHE A 220 -11.11 -13.04 4.10
C PHE A 220 -11.88 -14.34 3.87
N ALA A 221 -12.60 -14.83 4.89
CA ALA A 221 -13.43 -16.04 4.76
C ALA A 221 -14.54 -15.87 3.72
N LYS A 222 -15.18 -14.68 3.66
CA LYS A 222 -16.18 -14.35 2.64
C LYS A 222 -15.58 -14.30 1.24
N LEU A 223 -14.41 -13.64 1.08
CA LEU A 223 -13.69 -13.59 -0.20
C LEU A 223 -13.32 -14.99 -0.68
N LYS A 224 -12.78 -15.83 0.20
CA LYS A 224 -12.40 -17.21 -0.13
C LYS A 224 -13.61 -18.05 -0.55
N ALA A 225 -14.73 -17.97 0.18
CA ALA A 225 -15.94 -18.70 -0.16
C ALA A 225 -16.52 -18.29 -1.52
N LYS A 226 -16.38 -17.02 -1.91
CA LYS A 226 -16.83 -16.48 -3.20
C LYS A 226 -15.82 -16.78 -4.34
N ALA A 227 -14.52 -16.78 -4.03
CA ALA A 227 -13.47 -17.11 -5.00
C ALA A 227 -13.67 -18.49 -5.62
N ASP A 228 -14.07 -19.48 -4.83
CA ASP A 228 -14.33 -20.84 -5.29
C ASP A 228 -15.59 -20.96 -6.18
N SER A 229 -16.50 -19.99 -6.12
CA SER A 229 -17.81 -20.03 -6.81
C SER A 229 -17.94 -19.08 -8.02
N SER A 230 -17.11 -18.04 -8.14
CA SER A 230 -17.37 -16.93 -9.08
C SER A 230 -16.14 -16.42 -9.85
N GLY A 231 -15.00 -17.11 -9.80
CA GLY A 231 -13.80 -16.62 -10.50
C GLY A 231 -13.25 -15.29 -9.96
N ILE A 232 -13.55 -14.93 -8.72
CA ILE A 232 -13.06 -13.72 -8.03
C ILE A 232 -11.53 -13.61 -8.07
N VAL A 233 -10.81 -14.71 -8.22
CA VAL A 233 -9.35 -14.71 -8.41
C VAL A 233 -8.96 -13.81 -9.60
N ALA A 234 -9.77 -13.76 -10.66
CA ALA A 234 -9.54 -12.84 -11.78
C ALA A 234 -9.73 -11.36 -11.40
N LEU A 235 -10.54 -11.07 -10.37
CA LEU A 235 -10.77 -9.71 -9.87
C LEU A 235 -9.70 -9.24 -8.89
N LEU A 236 -8.81 -10.12 -8.44
CA LEU A 236 -7.66 -9.76 -7.57
C LEU A 236 -6.49 -9.17 -8.38
N HIS A 237 -6.64 -9.08 -9.68
CA HIS A 237 -5.73 -8.35 -10.57
C HIS A 237 -6.29 -6.96 -10.88
N ARG A 238 -5.39 -5.98 -11.02
CA ARG A 238 -5.73 -4.59 -11.34
C ARG A 238 -6.71 -3.96 -10.35
N ILE A 239 -6.47 -4.17 -9.06
CA ILE A 239 -7.29 -3.59 -7.99
C ILE A 239 -7.02 -2.09 -7.93
N PRO A 240 -8.06 -1.22 -7.96
CA PRO A 240 -7.87 0.21 -7.86
C PRO A 240 -7.22 0.61 -6.54
N VAL A 241 -6.21 1.47 -6.61
CA VAL A 241 -5.56 2.07 -5.46
C VAL A 241 -5.85 3.57 -5.47
N ILE A 242 -6.49 4.03 -4.41
CA ILE A 242 -6.95 5.41 -4.26
C ILE A 242 -6.05 6.11 -3.26
N PHE A 243 -5.53 7.26 -3.63
CA PHE A 243 -4.69 8.09 -2.77
C PHE A 243 -5.50 9.25 -2.20
N ASP A 244 -5.24 9.64 -0.95
CA ASP A 244 -5.90 10.78 -0.31
C ASP A 244 -5.59 12.10 -1.03
N ASN A 245 -4.35 12.23 -1.53
CA ASN A 245 -3.98 13.32 -2.41
C ASN A 245 -4.14 12.89 -3.87
N PRO A 246 -4.73 13.72 -4.73
CA PRO A 246 -4.90 13.39 -6.13
C PRO A 246 -3.54 13.12 -6.78
N THR A 247 -3.40 11.95 -7.37
CA THR A 247 -2.27 11.57 -8.21
C THR A 247 -2.53 12.00 -9.65
N GLN A 248 -1.45 12.21 -10.42
CA GLN A 248 -1.57 12.56 -11.84
C GLN A 248 -2.18 11.42 -12.67
N TYR A 249 -2.07 10.19 -12.18
CA TYR A 249 -2.52 8.97 -12.86
C TYR A 249 -3.34 8.09 -11.92
N ASP A 250 -4.25 7.32 -12.50
CA ASP A 250 -4.94 6.25 -11.79
C ASP A 250 -4.01 5.03 -11.68
N TYR A 251 -3.96 4.46 -10.48
CA TYR A 251 -3.11 3.31 -10.18
C TYR A 251 -3.95 2.08 -9.88
N THR A 252 -3.48 0.95 -10.38
CA THR A 252 -4.00 -0.38 -10.04
C THR A 252 -2.88 -1.25 -9.52
N ALA A 253 -3.20 -2.12 -8.60
CA ALA A 253 -2.26 -3.05 -7.98
C ALA A 253 -2.66 -4.50 -8.25
N ASP A 254 -1.68 -5.37 -8.36
CA ASP A 254 -1.86 -6.81 -8.48
C ASP A 254 -1.43 -7.48 -7.17
N ILE A 255 -2.34 -8.25 -6.55
CA ILE A 255 -2.01 -8.99 -5.32
C ILE A 255 -1.05 -10.13 -5.65
N TYR A 256 0.13 -10.11 -5.04
CA TYR A 256 1.14 -11.16 -5.19
C TYR A 256 1.39 -11.96 -3.90
N TYR A 257 1.04 -11.37 -2.73
CA TYR A 257 1.27 -12.03 -1.46
C TYR A 257 0.06 -11.92 -0.53
N MET A 258 -0.27 -13.03 0.10
CA MET A 258 -1.21 -13.11 1.20
C MET A 258 -0.52 -13.85 2.35
N SER A 259 -0.53 -13.27 3.54
CA SER A 259 0.09 -13.88 4.71
C SER A 259 -0.58 -15.22 5.04
N PRO A 260 0.20 -16.30 5.26
CA PRO A 260 -0.35 -17.58 5.71
C PRO A 260 -0.79 -17.54 7.19
N VAL A 261 -0.53 -16.43 7.89
CA VAL A 261 -0.79 -16.28 9.32
C VAL A 261 -1.66 -15.05 9.55
N ILE A 262 -2.66 -15.20 10.43
CA ILE A 262 -3.47 -14.09 10.94
C ILE A 262 -2.76 -13.54 12.16
N ASP A 263 -2.56 -12.23 12.20
CA ASP A 263 -2.00 -11.54 13.37
C ASP A 263 -2.99 -11.64 14.54
N LYS A 264 -2.52 -12.21 15.67
CA LYS A 264 -3.37 -12.46 16.84
C LYS A 264 -3.81 -11.21 17.57
N SER A 265 -3.09 -10.10 17.40
CA SER A 265 -3.41 -8.83 18.07
C SER A 265 -4.51 -8.06 17.34
N THR A 266 -4.55 -8.14 16.02
CA THR A 266 -5.50 -7.41 15.17
C THR A 266 -6.60 -8.30 14.60
N GLY A 267 -6.42 -9.63 14.60
CA GLY A 267 -7.33 -10.56 13.93
C GLY A 267 -7.33 -10.44 12.40
N ALA A 268 -6.33 -9.76 11.84
CA ALA A 268 -6.24 -9.44 10.42
C ALA A 268 -5.09 -10.19 9.74
N MET A 269 -5.23 -10.39 8.45
CA MET A 269 -4.23 -10.98 7.57
C MET A 269 -3.60 -9.90 6.70
N LEU A 270 -2.27 -9.85 6.68
CA LEU A 270 -1.52 -8.95 5.81
C LEU A 270 -1.62 -9.41 4.36
N MET A 271 -1.91 -8.48 3.47
CA MET A 271 -1.85 -8.65 2.02
C MET A 271 -0.89 -7.62 1.42
N GLN A 272 -0.21 -8.02 0.35
CA GLN A 272 0.66 -7.12 -0.40
C GLN A 272 0.29 -7.20 -1.89
N ALA A 273 0.24 -6.03 -2.51
CA ALA A 273 0.03 -5.90 -3.93
C ALA A 273 1.12 -5.04 -4.55
N GLU A 274 1.46 -5.30 -5.80
CA GLU A 274 2.49 -4.58 -6.54
C GLU A 274 1.88 -3.50 -7.43
N ILE A 275 2.52 -2.33 -7.46
CA ILE A 275 2.22 -1.24 -8.40
C ILE A 275 3.48 -0.93 -9.21
N ASP A 276 3.32 -0.86 -10.53
CA ASP A 276 4.35 -0.30 -11.40
C ASP A 276 4.51 1.21 -11.15
N ASN A 277 5.70 1.62 -10.73
CA ASN A 277 6.07 3.00 -10.48
C ASN A 277 7.10 3.52 -11.50
N SER A 278 7.08 3.00 -12.72
CA SER A 278 7.98 3.44 -13.80
C SER A 278 7.95 4.96 -14.06
N ARG A 279 6.87 5.63 -13.65
CA ARG A 279 6.69 7.08 -13.73
C ARG A 279 7.32 7.85 -12.57
N GLY A 280 7.72 7.16 -11.50
CA GLY A 280 8.41 7.74 -10.34
C GLY A 280 7.56 8.69 -9.48
N GLU A 281 6.23 8.64 -9.58
CA GLU A 281 5.33 9.50 -8.78
C GLU A 281 5.16 8.98 -7.35
N LEU A 282 5.13 7.66 -7.19
CA LEU A 282 4.87 7.04 -5.91
C LEU A 282 6.14 6.97 -5.06
N ARG A 283 5.97 7.12 -3.74
CA ARG A 283 7.06 7.02 -2.76
C ARG A 283 6.67 6.09 -1.62
N ALA A 284 7.64 5.34 -1.11
CA ALA A 284 7.49 4.59 0.12
C ALA A 284 7.07 5.52 1.27
N GLY A 285 6.11 5.06 2.08
CA GLY A 285 5.52 5.85 3.17
C GLY A 285 4.24 6.61 2.79
N MET A 286 3.84 6.66 1.52
CA MET A 286 2.55 7.24 1.13
C MET A 286 1.40 6.36 1.65
N TYR A 287 0.33 7.04 2.11
CA TYR A 287 -0.92 6.36 2.47
C TYR A 287 -1.86 6.31 1.28
N SER A 288 -2.63 5.23 1.22
CA SER A 288 -3.60 4.97 0.18
C SER A 288 -4.73 4.08 0.71
N SER A 289 -5.72 3.85 -0.13
CA SER A 289 -6.78 2.86 0.10
C SER A 289 -6.84 1.90 -1.07
N VAL A 290 -6.95 0.62 -0.78
CA VAL A 290 -7.16 -0.42 -1.78
C VAL A 290 -8.65 -0.69 -1.91
N ALA A 291 -9.22 -0.46 -3.07
CA ALA A 291 -10.64 -0.73 -3.36
C ALA A 291 -10.82 -2.18 -3.82
N MET A 292 -10.89 -3.11 -2.85
CA MET A 292 -10.97 -4.53 -3.13
C MET A 292 -12.39 -4.93 -3.56
N PRO A 293 -12.57 -5.66 -4.65
CA PRO A 293 -13.86 -6.19 -5.06
C PRO A 293 -14.30 -7.31 -4.09
N VAL A 294 -15.45 -7.12 -3.43
CA VAL A 294 -15.97 -8.07 -2.44
C VAL A 294 -17.19 -8.82 -2.91
N GLU A 295 -17.92 -8.28 -3.89
CA GLU A 295 -19.13 -8.88 -4.43
C GLU A 295 -19.39 -8.41 -5.86
N HIS A 296 -19.84 -9.32 -6.72
CA HIS A 296 -20.31 -9.00 -8.05
C HIS A 296 -21.79 -9.36 -8.15
N LEU A 297 -22.61 -8.39 -8.55
CA LEU A 297 -24.06 -8.51 -8.69
C LEU A 297 -24.42 -8.27 -10.14
N ASP A 298 -24.86 -9.30 -10.87
CA ASP A 298 -25.21 -9.22 -12.29
C ASP A 298 -26.44 -8.33 -12.56
N SER A 299 -27.30 -8.12 -11.56
CA SER A 299 -28.58 -7.43 -11.68
C SER A 299 -28.88 -6.65 -10.39
N ALA A 300 -28.04 -5.69 -10.04
CA ALA A 300 -28.26 -4.82 -8.88
C ALA A 300 -29.34 -3.77 -9.20
N ILE A 301 -30.28 -3.60 -8.28
CA ILE A 301 -31.26 -2.52 -8.30
C ILE A 301 -30.59 -1.26 -7.71
N LEU A 302 -30.49 -0.21 -8.52
CA LEU A 302 -29.84 1.02 -8.16
C LEU A 302 -30.83 2.18 -8.10
N VAL A 303 -30.72 2.98 -7.04
CA VAL A 303 -31.47 4.23 -6.86
C VAL A 303 -30.53 5.34 -6.41
N ARG A 304 -30.91 6.59 -6.62
CA ARG A 304 -30.14 7.72 -6.11
C ARG A 304 -30.16 7.72 -4.59
N ASP A 305 -29.00 7.78 -3.96
CA ASP A 305 -28.89 7.75 -2.49
C ASP A 305 -29.66 8.90 -1.83
N ALA A 306 -29.65 10.10 -2.46
CA ALA A 306 -30.41 11.27 -2.01
C ALA A 306 -31.94 11.10 -2.01
N SER A 307 -32.46 10.06 -2.67
CA SER A 307 -33.90 9.76 -2.71
C SER A 307 -34.37 8.88 -1.55
N ILE A 308 -33.43 8.27 -0.84
CA ILE A 308 -33.73 7.38 0.28
C ILE A 308 -33.97 8.22 1.55
N ALA A 309 -35.17 8.10 2.09
CA ALA A 309 -35.52 8.70 3.36
C ALA A 309 -35.41 7.70 4.52
N THR A 310 -35.31 8.24 5.73
CA THR A 310 -35.23 7.43 6.95
C THR A 310 -36.25 7.92 7.97
N ASP A 311 -36.95 6.99 8.58
CA ASP A 311 -37.86 7.26 9.70
C ASP A 311 -37.61 6.29 10.88
N GLN A 312 -38.53 6.21 11.82
CA GLN A 312 -38.43 5.33 12.98
C GLN A 312 -38.52 3.83 12.63
N LEU A 313 -39.08 3.48 11.45
CA LEU A 313 -39.24 2.11 10.97
C LEU A 313 -38.07 1.66 10.12
N GLY A 314 -37.21 2.60 9.69
CA GLY A 314 -36.04 2.32 8.88
C GLY A 314 -35.91 3.16 7.61
N LYS A 315 -35.25 2.64 6.58
CA LYS A 315 -35.10 3.31 5.31
C LYS A 315 -36.27 2.99 4.37
N TYR A 316 -36.73 4.01 3.66
CA TYR A 316 -37.84 3.88 2.72
C TYR A 316 -37.66 4.75 1.50
N LEU A 317 -38.44 4.46 0.46
CA LEU A 317 -38.61 5.24 -0.76
C LEU A 317 -40.09 5.50 -1.01
N TYR A 318 -40.38 6.62 -1.63
CA TYR A 318 -41.71 6.84 -2.21
C TYR A 318 -41.70 6.31 -3.66
N VAL A 319 -42.46 5.25 -3.89
CA VAL A 319 -42.64 4.63 -5.22
C VAL A 319 -43.92 5.16 -5.83
N VAL A 320 -43.93 5.47 -7.11
CA VAL A 320 -45.14 5.90 -7.86
C VAL A 320 -45.66 4.71 -8.63
N ASN A 321 -46.86 4.24 -8.30
CA ASN A 321 -47.51 3.11 -8.99
C ASN A 321 -48.08 3.50 -10.36
N ASP A 322 -48.66 2.53 -11.06
CA ASP A 322 -49.28 2.74 -12.39
C ASP A 322 -50.51 3.67 -12.40
N SER A 323 -51.12 3.91 -11.24
CA SER A 323 -52.24 4.85 -11.06
C SER A 323 -51.76 6.24 -10.60
N ASP A 324 -50.46 6.55 -10.75
CA ASP A 324 -49.79 7.79 -10.37
C ASP A 324 -50.00 8.16 -8.88
N ARG A 325 -50.12 7.14 -8.00
CA ARG A 325 -50.19 7.30 -6.57
C ARG A 325 -48.86 6.96 -5.93
N VAL A 326 -48.49 7.77 -4.96
CA VAL A 326 -47.31 7.55 -4.12
C VAL A 326 -47.57 6.46 -3.12
N VAL A 327 -46.66 5.51 -3.03
CA VAL A 327 -46.68 4.40 -2.07
C VAL A 327 -45.43 4.44 -1.22
N TYR A 328 -45.62 4.49 0.10
CA TYR A 328 -44.52 4.34 1.07
C TYR A 328 -43.95 2.91 0.97
N THR A 329 -42.71 2.77 0.55
CA THR A 329 -42.12 1.45 0.33
C THR A 329 -40.87 1.29 1.19
N PRO A 330 -40.91 0.46 2.25
CA PRO A 330 -39.73 0.12 3.04
C PRO A 330 -38.69 -0.59 2.20
N VAL A 331 -37.42 -0.20 2.33
CA VAL A 331 -36.33 -0.79 1.55
C VAL A 331 -35.17 -1.21 2.42
N LYS A 332 -34.48 -2.27 2.02
CA LYS A 332 -33.17 -2.59 2.57
C LYS A 332 -32.10 -2.13 1.61
N THR A 333 -31.16 -1.35 2.11
CA THR A 333 -30.09 -0.77 1.30
C THR A 333 -28.79 -1.58 1.47
N GLY A 334 -28.05 -1.71 0.38
CA GLY A 334 -26.66 -2.17 0.34
C GLY A 334 -25.66 -1.02 0.32
N GLU A 335 -24.52 -1.26 -0.27
CA GLU A 335 -23.41 -0.31 -0.43
C GLU A 335 -23.76 0.80 -1.43
N THR A 336 -23.03 1.91 -1.35
CA THR A 336 -23.12 3.00 -2.34
C THR A 336 -22.18 2.68 -3.51
N VAL A 337 -22.64 3.00 -4.72
CA VAL A 337 -21.89 2.79 -5.96
C VAL A 337 -21.79 4.12 -6.70
N ALA A 338 -20.62 4.40 -7.27
CA ALA A 338 -20.38 5.64 -8.04
C ALA A 338 -20.77 6.92 -7.28
N ASP A 339 -20.52 6.96 -5.96
CA ASP A 339 -20.74 8.07 -5.01
C ASP A 339 -22.18 8.61 -4.91
N THR A 340 -23.05 8.27 -5.83
CA THR A 340 -24.40 8.85 -5.92
C THR A 340 -25.53 7.82 -5.95
N MET A 341 -25.22 6.59 -6.31
CA MET A 341 -26.18 5.51 -6.43
C MET A 341 -26.05 4.51 -5.28
N ARG A 342 -27.17 4.00 -4.78
CA ARG A 342 -27.19 3.00 -3.72
C ARG A 342 -27.88 1.72 -4.20
N ILE A 343 -27.29 0.60 -3.86
CA ILE A 343 -27.88 -0.72 -4.11
C ILE A 343 -29.08 -0.92 -3.18
N ILE A 344 -30.20 -1.39 -3.73
CA ILE A 344 -31.36 -1.85 -2.96
C ILE A 344 -31.40 -3.36 -3.01
N THR A 345 -31.30 -3.97 -1.84
CA THR A 345 -31.28 -5.44 -1.68
C THR A 345 -32.69 -6.03 -1.55
N SER A 346 -33.68 -5.24 -1.11
CA SER A 346 -35.09 -5.64 -1.08
C SER A 346 -36.01 -4.43 -1.00
N GLY A 347 -37.26 -4.61 -1.46
CA GLY A 347 -38.31 -3.59 -1.38
C GLY A 347 -38.67 -2.99 -2.72
N LEU A 348 -37.85 -3.08 -3.75
CA LEU A 348 -38.10 -2.58 -5.11
C LEU A 348 -38.05 -3.71 -6.14
N LYS A 349 -38.69 -3.46 -7.30
CA LYS A 349 -38.67 -4.33 -8.46
C LYS A 349 -38.16 -3.57 -9.69
N ARG A 350 -37.73 -4.33 -10.67
CA ARG A 350 -37.38 -3.77 -11.99
C ARG A 350 -38.59 -3.07 -12.57
N GLY A 351 -38.40 -1.81 -13.00
CA GLY A 351 -39.46 -1.00 -13.61
C GLY A 351 -40.20 -0.08 -12.64
N ASP A 352 -40.01 -0.20 -11.33
CA ASP A 352 -40.55 0.73 -10.36
C ASP A 352 -40.06 2.15 -10.61
N ARG A 353 -40.95 3.14 -10.36
CA ARG A 353 -40.62 4.58 -10.47
C ARG A 353 -40.56 5.14 -9.04
N TYR A 354 -39.49 5.82 -8.68
CA TYR A 354 -39.34 6.42 -7.34
C TYR A 354 -39.19 7.94 -7.41
N VAL A 355 -39.61 8.61 -6.37
CA VAL A 355 -39.53 10.08 -6.23
C VAL A 355 -38.09 10.50 -5.97
N THR A 356 -37.56 11.42 -6.77
CA THR A 356 -36.16 11.90 -6.67
C THR A 356 -36.01 13.23 -5.98
N SER A 357 -37.05 14.04 -5.90
CA SER A 357 -37.03 15.38 -5.34
C SER A 357 -38.29 15.68 -4.53
N ALA A 358 -38.23 16.72 -3.70
CA ALA A 358 -39.35 17.21 -2.91
C ALA A 358 -39.97 16.17 -1.94
N LEU A 359 -39.15 15.28 -1.35
CA LEU A 359 -39.58 14.21 -0.42
C LEU A 359 -40.44 14.73 0.74
N LEU A 360 -40.20 15.94 1.22
CA LEU A 360 -40.99 16.57 2.31
C LEU A 360 -42.39 17.02 1.88
N LYS A 361 -42.65 17.10 0.57
CA LYS A 361 -43.97 17.49 0.03
C LYS A 361 -44.84 16.31 -0.36
N VAL A 362 -44.27 15.11 -0.32
CA VAL A 362 -44.93 13.87 -0.75
C VAL A 362 -45.38 13.08 0.47
N ARG A 363 -46.57 12.47 0.37
CA ARG A 363 -47.13 11.61 1.43
C ARG A 363 -47.68 10.33 0.80
N ASP A 364 -47.73 9.29 1.61
CA ASP A 364 -48.32 8.02 1.21
C ASP A 364 -49.78 8.20 0.76
N GLY A 365 -50.16 7.52 -0.33
CA GLY A 365 -51.47 7.58 -0.94
C GLY A 365 -51.78 8.83 -1.78
N MET A 366 -50.86 9.80 -1.86
CA MET A 366 -51.03 11.04 -2.61
C MET A 366 -51.00 10.77 -4.13
N THR A 367 -51.96 11.37 -4.88
CA THR A 367 -51.94 11.36 -6.36
C THR A 367 -50.99 12.46 -6.84
N VAL A 368 -50.12 12.15 -7.77
CA VAL A 368 -49.09 13.07 -8.33
C VAL A 368 -49.10 13.05 -9.85
N ASN A 369 -48.56 14.08 -10.47
CA ASN A 369 -48.25 14.10 -11.89
C ASN A 369 -46.75 13.83 -12.06
N PRO A 370 -46.33 12.61 -12.40
CA PRO A 370 -44.93 12.23 -12.44
C PRO A 370 -44.20 12.79 -13.65
N ARG A 371 -43.16 13.58 -13.42
CA ARG A 371 -42.22 14.03 -14.43
C ARG A 371 -40.95 13.18 -14.39
N THR A 372 -40.74 12.38 -15.39
CA THR A 372 -39.54 11.54 -15.45
C THR A 372 -38.29 12.37 -15.68
N VAL A 373 -37.33 12.23 -14.78
CA VAL A 373 -35.97 12.81 -14.86
C VAL A 373 -34.96 11.69 -15.06
N LYS A 374 -33.97 11.99 -15.91
CA LYS A 374 -32.85 11.04 -16.16
C LYS A 374 -31.82 11.10 -15.06
#